data_6517cd9cca7d91f314ebb6848f4c8515
#
_entry.id   6517cd9cca7d91f314ebb6848f4c8515
#
_cell.length_a   1.000
_cell.length_b   1.000
_cell.length_c   1.000
_cell.angle_alpha   90.00
_cell.angle_beta   90.00
_cell.angle_gamma   90.00
#
_symmetry.space_group_name_H-M   'P 1'
#
loop_
_entity.id
_entity.type
_entity.pdbx_description
1 polymer ?
#
loop_
_entity_poly.entity_id
_entity_poly.type
_entity_poly.pdbx_seq_one_letter_code
_entity_poly.pdbx_strand_id
1 'polypeptide(L)'
;MKKLIALLLVLVMAIGLTACGNKPAAEEKGSVYYLNFKPEFDEALQGLAKTYTEKTGIEVKVVTAASGTYSDTLNSNIEDVTIFNIGNQAALADWDEYAMDLNGTAIAAELTTNDFNLYNEAGELKALGNCYESFGIIVNTKLLAEAGYSLADITNFETLKAVAEDIHARAAELGFDAFSAAGLDGSSSWRFSGHLATLPLHYEGVKSNVATITGEKLDLFKNVWDLYINNSAADVTSLSSSTGDESKAQFAEGKAVFYQNGTWEYAGLIEAGMTDDMLAMIPIYCGAEGEENAALCSGTENCWAVNAKASEADRKASIDFLVWLVSDPDASAVYVKELGAVPFKNAPASTNKFVNDGNAMLAAGKTSISWAFNYTPNVDAWRATVVTALAAYSAGTADWATVVEAFVDGWAYEYSVVNG
;
A
#
# COMPACT_ATOMS: atom_id res chain seq x y z
N MET A 1 68.64 51.00 -5.84
CA MET A 1 67.64 50.31 -6.64
C MET A 1 67.40 48.82 -6.22
N LYS A 2 68.42 48.01 -6.00
CA LYS A 2 68.22 46.58 -5.61
C LYS A 2 67.54 46.35 -4.24
N LYS A 3 67.68 47.24 -3.29
CA LYS A 3 67.02 47.14 -1.95
C LYS A 3 65.55 47.60 -1.93
N LEU A 4 65.17 48.46 -2.88
CA LEU A 4 63.76 48.86 -3.02
C LEU A 4 62.88 47.78 -3.69
N ILE A 5 63.48 47.04 -4.62
CA ILE A 5 62.79 45.94 -5.31
C ILE A 5 62.54 44.76 -4.36
N ALA A 6 63.47 44.46 -3.43
CA ALA A 6 63.29 43.43 -2.43
C ALA A 6 62.17 43.76 -1.41
N LEU A 7 61.99 45.04 -1.06
CA LEU A 7 60.93 45.47 -0.13
C LEU A 7 59.55 45.43 -0.80
N LEU A 8 59.45 45.72 -2.08
CA LEU A 8 58.20 45.62 -2.86
C LEU A 8 57.76 44.14 -3.05
N LEU A 9 58.72 43.22 -3.26
CA LEU A 9 58.42 41.80 -3.40
C LEU A 9 57.95 41.15 -2.07
N VAL A 10 58.45 41.61 -0.93
CA VAL A 10 57.99 41.13 0.40
C VAL A 10 56.61 41.71 0.73
N LEU A 11 56.30 42.96 0.30
CA LEU A 11 54.99 43.54 0.54
C LEU A 11 53.89 42.87 -0.35
N VAL A 12 54.23 42.44 -1.57
CA VAL A 12 53.31 41.71 -2.45
C VAL A 12 53.05 40.28 -1.96
N MET A 13 54.02 39.62 -1.33
CA MET A 13 53.80 38.30 -0.70
C MET A 13 53.02 38.41 0.62
N ALA A 14 53.09 39.49 1.38
CA ALA A 14 52.28 39.66 2.59
C ALA A 14 50.80 39.98 2.27
N ILE A 15 50.51 40.59 1.14
CA ILE A 15 49.11 40.84 0.73
C ILE A 15 48.48 39.58 0.10
N GLY A 16 49.28 38.65 -0.42
CA GLY A 16 48.80 37.33 -0.94
C GLY A 16 48.41 36.31 0.11
N LEU A 17 48.82 36.50 1.37
CA LEU A 17 48.50 35.55 2.47
C LEU A 17 47.26 35.94 3.29
N THR A 18 46.67 37.10 3.07
CA THR A 18 45.41 37.51 3.74
C THR A 18 44.16 37.35 2.88
N ALA A 19 44.27 36.82 1.66
CA ALA A 19 43.16 36.58 0.74
C ALA A 19 42.61 35.11 0.76
N CYS A 20 43.12 34.25 1.65
CA CYS A 20 42.42 33.00 2.06
C CYS A 20 41.42 33.36 3.16
N GLY A 21 40.44 34.20 2.87
CA GLY A 21 39.20 34.20 3.61
C GLY A 21 38.56 32.80 3.37
N ASN A 22 38.31 32.05 4.43
CA ASN A 22 37.43 30.91 4.39
C ASN A 22 36.13 31.37 3.74
N LYS A 23 35.98 31.14 2.41
CA LYS A 23 34.63 30.99 1.87
C LYS A 23 34.05 29.84 2.68
N PRO A 24 32.89 30.02 3.32
CA PRO A 24 32.17 28.87 3.83
C PRO A 24 32.14 27.86 2.69
N ALA A 25 32.57 26.61 2.94
CA ALA A 25 32.35 25.55 1.99
C ALA A 25 30.88 25.65 1.60
N ALA A 26 30.58 25.75 0.30
CA ALA A 26 29.20 25.70 -0.12
C ALA A 26 28.61 24.44 0.49
N GLU A 27 27.55 24.59 1.30
CA GLU A 27 26.86 23.44 1.87
C GLU A 27 26.54 22.48 0.72
N GLU A 28 26.99 21.25 0.83
CA GLU A 28 26.69 20.23 -0.16
C GLU A 28 25.17 20.00 -0.14
N LYS A 29 24.51 20.26 -1.28
CA LYS A 29 23.04 20.27 -1.32
C LYS A 29 22.41 18.90 -1.14
N GLY A 30 23.19 17.84 -1.31
CA GLY A 30 22.70 16.47 -1.37
C GLY A 30 21.81 16.19 -2.58
N SER A 31 21.34 14.98 -2.67
CA SER A 31 20.41 14.50 -3.70
C SER A 31 19.43 13.51 -3.07
N VAL A 32 18.34 13.23 -3.79
CA VAL A 32 17.32 12.25 -3.37
C VAL A 32 17.25 11.14 -4.41
N TYR A 33 17.36 9.90 -3.94
CA TYR A 33 16.98 8.73 -4.72
C TYR A 33 15.82 8.03 -4.00
N TYR A 34 14.61 8.22 -4.53
CA TYR A 34 13.39 7.62 -3.98
C TYR A 34 13.04 6.35 -4.74
N LEU A 35 13.09 5.19 -4.07
CA LEU A 35 12.54 3.95 -4.56
C LEU A 35 11.05 3.86 -4.19
N ASN A 36 10.19 4.08 -5.18
CA ASN A 36 8.74 4.11 -5.00
C ASN A 36 8.16 2.69 -5.04
N PHE A 37 7.30 2.39 -4.07
CA PHE A 37 6.57 1.13 -3.95
C PHE A 37 5.31 1.09 -4.83
N LYS A 38 4.70 2.27 -5.13
CA LYS A 38 3.37 2.38 -5.75
C LYS A 38 3.43 2.71 -7.24
N PRO A 39 3.24 1.72 -8.14
CA PRO A 39 3.23 1.97 -9.59
C PRO A 39 2.17 2.98 -10.02
N GLU A 40 0.98 2.95 -9.38
CA GLU A 40 -0.13 3.87 -9.64
C GLU A 40 0.19 5.34 -9.33
N PHE A 41 1.20 5.60 -8.48
CA PHE A 41 1.64 6.94 -8.11
C PHE A 41 2.84 7.43 -8.94
N ASP A 42 3.41 6.61 -9.82
CA ASP A 42 4.68 6.91 -10.53
C ASP A 42 4.64 8.22 -11.30
N GLU A 43 3.67 8.41 -12.19
CA GLU A 43 3.57 9.59 -13.04
C GLU A 43 3.47 10.89 -12.21
N ALA A 44 2.62 10.88 -11.20
CA ALA A 44 2.45 12.02 -10.31
C ALA A 44 3.72 12.31 -9.50
N LEU A 45 4.38 11.27 -8.96
CA LEU A 45 5.62 11.42 -8.19
C LEU A 45 6.78 11.92 -9.05
N GLN A 46 6.91 11.47 -10.30
CA GLN A 46 7.89 12.01 -11.26
C GLN A 46 7.66 13.50 -11.51
N GLY A 47 6.39 13.93 -11.67
CA GLY A 47 6.01 15.34 -11.81
C GLY A 47 6.37 16.17 -10.59
N LEU A 48 6.11 15.67 -9.40
CA LEU A 48 6.46 16.30 -8.12
C LEU A 48 7.97 16.41 -7.93
N ALA A 49 8.72 15.34 -8.23
CA ALA A 49 10.18 15.31 -8.17
C ALA A 49 10.80 16.38 -9.08
N LYS A 50 10.31 16.49 -10.32
CA LYS A 50 10.73 17.52 -11.26
C LYS A 50 10.45 18.94 -10.71
N THR A 51 9.24 19.17 -10.20
CA THR A 51 8.84 20.47 -9.63
C THR A 51 9.73 20.86 -8.44
N TYR A 52 10.03 19.91 -7.56
CA TYR A 52 10.92 20.13 -6.42
C TYR A 52 12.35 20.46 -6.88
N THR A 53 12.88 19.72 -7.84
CA THR A 53 14.21 19.97 -8.42
C THR A 53 14.30 21.36 -9.04
N GLU A 54 13.27 21.78 -9.79
CA GLU A 54 13.21 23.12 -10.40
C GLU A 54 13.15 24.24 -9.35
N LYS A 55 12.41 24.02 -8.25
CA LYS A 55 12.27 25.00 -7.14
C LYS A 55 13.55 25.12 -6.29
N THR A 56 14.25 24.02 -6.01
CA THR A 56 15.31 23.97 -5.00
C THR A 56 16.72 23.79 -5.57
N GLY A 57 16.80 23.25 -6.77
CA GLY A 57 18.05 22.79 -7.39
C GLY A 57 18.64 21.54 -6.73
N ILE A 58 17.85 20.80 -5.90
CA ILE A 58 18.18 19.48 -5.38
C ILE A 58 17.66 18.45 -6.38
N GLU A 59 18.52 17.56 -6.85
CA GLU A 59 18.13 16.49 -7.76
C GLU A 59 17.29 15.45 -7.03
N VAL A 60 16.13 15.08 -7.59
CA VAL A 60 15.29 13.99 -7.11
C VAL A 60 15.13 12.96 -8.21
N LYS A 61 15.74 11.80 -8.02
CA LYS A 61 15.59 10.61 -8.86
C LYS A 61 14.51 9.72 -8.25
N VAL A 62 13.48 9.41 -9.03
CA VAL A 62 12.46 8.42 -8.66
C VAL A 62 12.62 7.18 -9.51
N VAL A 63 12.61 6.02 -8.88
CA VAL A 63 12.51 4.71 -9.54
C VAL A 63 11.34 3.98 -8.92
N THR A 64 10.42 3.51 -9.74
CA THR A 64 9.26 2.74 -9.28
C THR A 64 9.46 1.27 -9.57
N ALA A 65 9.34 0.44 -8.55
CA ALA A 65 9.40 -1.01 -8.70
C ALA A 65 8.11 -1.52 -9.36
N ALA A 66 8.23 -2.53 -10.21
CA ALA A 66 7.06 -3.21 -10.74
C ALA A 66 6.30 -3.93 -9.60
N SER A 67 4.99 -4.08 -9.77
CA SER A 67 4.15 -4.78 -8.79
C SER A 67 4.71 -6.18 -8.46
N GLY A 68 4.85 -6.49 -7.18
CA GLY A 68 5.38 -7.75 -6.69
C GLY A 68 6.92 -7.91 -6.75
N THR A 69 7.67 -6.86 -7.16
CA THR A 69 9.14 -6.93 -7.28
C THR A 69 9.88 -5.95 -6.37
N TYR A 70 9.18 -5.29 -5.45
CA TYR A 70 9.76 -4.22 -4.65
C TYR A 70 10.92 -4.69 -3.78
N SER A 71 10.77 -5.80 -3.07
CA SER A 71 11.79 -6.33 -2.16
C SER A 71 13.10 -6.66 -2.91
N ASP A 72 13.01 -7.31 -4.07
CA ASP A 72 14.19 -7.63 -4.91
C ASP A 72 14.85 -6.36 -5.44
N THR A 73 14.04 -5.37 -5.83
CA THR A 73 14.54 -4.09 -6.32
C THR A 73 15.23 -3.31 -5.20
N LEU A 74 14.67 -3.28 -3.99
CA LEU A 74 15.26 -2.64 -2.83
C LEU A 74 16.58 -3.31 -2.44
N ASN A 75 16.59 -4.63 -2.31
CA ASN A 75 17.83 -5.40 -2.03
C ASN A 75 18.95 -5.07 -2.99
N SER A 76 18.63 -4.88 -4.27
CA SER A 76 19.63 -4.60 -5.32
C SER A 76 20.12 -3.15 -5.31
N ASN A 77 19.42 -2.21 -4.67
CA ASN A 77 19.68 -0.77 -4.75
C ASN A 77 19.88 -0.08 -3.39
N ILE A 78 19.79 -0.81 -2.28
CA ILE A 78 19.76 -0.22 -0.92
C ILE A 78 20.97 0.66 -0.60
N GLU A 79 22.13 0.38 -1.17
CA GLU A 79 23.35 1.18 -0.97
C GLU A 79 23.25 2.58 -1.58
N ASP A 80 22.43 2.77 -2.62
CA ASP A 80 22.28 4.03 -3.36
C ASP A 80 20.99 4.78 -3.02
N VAL A 81 19.95 4.07 -2.58
CA VAL A 81 18.63 4.63 -2.27
C VAL A 81 18.68 5.47 -1.01
N THR A 82 18.05 6.66 -1.03
CA THR A 82 17.99 7.56 0.14
C THR A 82 16.62 7.56 0.81
N ILE A 83 15.54 7.31 0.05
CA ILE A 83 14.18 7.10 0.56
C ILE A 83 13.67 5.75 0.04
N PHE A 84 13.19 4.92 0.94
CA PHE A 84 12.58 3.64 0.61
C PHE A 84 11.36 3.35 1.48
N ASN A 85 10.62 2.30 1.16
CA ASN A 85 9.44 1.90 1.91
C ASN A 85 9.69 0.59 2.67
N ILE A 86 9.21 0.53 3.91
CA ILE A 86 9.14 -0.70 4.70
C ILE A 86 7.67 -1.10 4.80
N GLY A 87 7.35 -2.30 4.35
CA GLY A 87 5.97 -2.74 4.17
C GLY A 87 5.19 -2.85 5.49
N ASN A 88 5.82 -3.39 6.54
CA ASN A 88 5.15 -3.63 7.82
C ASN A 88 6.15 -3.82 8.97
N GLN A 89 5.64 -4.04 10.18
CA GLN A 89 6.46 -4.23 11.38
C GLN A 89 7.33 -5.50 11.32
N ALA A 90 6.88 -6.56 10.64
CA ALA A 90 7.67 -7.78 10.50
C ALA A 90 8.88 -7.56 9.58
N ALA A 91 8.68 -6.84 8.47
CA ALA A 91 9.74 -6.50 7.52
C ALA A 91 10.76 -5.48 8.08
N LEU A 92 10.43 -4.77 9.15
CA LEU A 92 11.35 -3.81 9.76
C LEU A 92 12.66 -4.46 10.21
N ALA A 93 12.62 -5.71 10.69
CA ALA A 93 13.82 -6.40 11.16
C ALA A 93 14.91 -6.51 10.08
N ASP A 94 14.52 -6.67 8.82
CA ASP A 94 15.45 -6.80 7.68
C ASP A 94 16.11 -5.45 7.32
N TRP A 95 15.45 -4.33 7.67
CA TRP A 95 15.84 -2.99 7.23
C TRP A 95 16.24 -2.05 8.37
N ASP A 96 16.18 -2.49 9.65
CA ASP A 96 16.43 -1.64 10.83
C ASP A 96 17.78 -0.95 10.77
N GLU A 97 18.84 -1.63 10.33
CA GLU A 97 20.16 -1.04 10.22
C GLU A 97 20.31 0.03 9.12
N TYR A 98 19.45 -0.03 8.08
CA TYR A 98 19.41 0.94 7.00
C TYR A 98 18.45 2.10 7.28
N ALA A 99 17.46 1.92 8.14
CA ALA A 99 16.49 2.95 8.48
C ALA A 99 17.03 3.86 9.58
N MET A 100 17.12 5.18 9.31
CA MET A 100 17.50 6.16 10.33
C MET A 100 16.38 6.36 11.36
N ASP A 101 16.73 6.76 12.57
CA ASP A 101 15.74 7.22 13.55
C ASP A 101 15.15 8.57 13.09
N LEU A 102 13.85 8.58 12.85
CA LEU A 102 13.10 9.75 12.41
C LEU A 102 12.49 10.54 13.57
N ASN A 103 12.66 10.10 14.85
CA ASN A 103 12.21 10.85 16.01
C ASN A 103 12.78 12.27 16.00
N GLY A 104 11.91 13.26 16.19
CA GLY A 104 12.29 14.68 16.23
C GLY A 104 12.65 15.30 14.89
N THR A 105 12.55 14.58 13.78
CA THR A 105 12.74 15.13 12.43
C THR A 105 11.57 16.02 12.00
N ALA A 106 11.81 16.89 11.03
CA ALA A 106 10.79 17.78 10.50
C ALA A 106 9.61 17.01 9.87
N ILE A 107 9.87 15.87 9.21
CA ILE A 107 8.79 15.07 8.62
C ILE A 107 7.94 14.36 9.69
N ALA A 108 8.52 13.86 10.76
CA ALA A 108 7.77 13.29 11.87
C ALA A 108 6.89 14.34 12.57
N ALA A 109 7.33 15.61 12.59
CA ALA A 109 6.55 16.70 13.14
C ALA A 109 5.30 17.05 12.30
N GLU A 110 5.21 16.63 11.04
CA GLU A 110 4.03 16.85 10.19
C GLU A 110 2.91 15.84 10.43
N LEU A 111 3.17 14.73 11.12
CA LEU A 111 2.18 13.68 11.37
C LEU A 111 1.01 14.18 12.26
N THR A 112 -0.19 13.70 11.98
CA THR A 112 -1.41 13.87 12.81
C THR A 112 -1.68 12.68 13.73
N THR A 113 -1.11 11.49 13.42
CA THR A 113 -1.18 10.27 14.22
C THR A 113 0.10 9.48 14.07
N ASN A 114 0.40 8.63 15.06
CA ASN A 114 1.50 7.68 15.05
C ASN A 114 1.05 6.23 14.83
N ASP A 115 -0.23 5.99 14.57
CA ASP A 115 -0.84 4.65 14.53
C ASP A 115 -0.29 3.77 13.40
N PHE A 116 0.27 4.39 12.36
CA PHE A 116 0.80 3.69 11.18
C PHE A 116 2.33 3.65 11.12
N ASN A 117 2.99 4.07 12.18
CA ASN A 117 4.45 4.14 12.23
C ASN A 117 5.08 2.81 12.65
N LEU A 118 6.31 2.57 12.19
CA LEU A 118 7.09 1.41 12.57
C LEU A 118 8.20 1.81 13.54
N TYR A 119 8.29 1.10 14.66
CA TYR A 119 9.27 1.33 15.72
C TYR A 119 10.10 0.07 15.96
N ASN A 120 11.41 0.23 16.13
CA ASN A 120 12.22 -0.89 16.57
C ASN A 120 12.09 -1.13 18.09
N GLU A 121 12.76 -2.16 18.62
CA GLU A 121 12.72 -2.51 20.04
C GLU A 121 13.28 -1.42 20.97
N ALA A 122 14.15 -0.54 20.45
CA ALA A 122 14.68 0.60 21.18
C ALA A 122 13.73 1.80 21.25
N GLY A 123 12.59 1.74 20.55
CA GLY A 123 11.60 2.82 20.44
C GLY A 123 11.99 3.92 19.44
N GLU A 124 12.94 3.64 18.57
CA GLU A 124 13.30 4.53 17.48
C GLU A 124 12.23 4.45 16.37
N LEU A 125 11.81 5.59 15.85
CA LEU A 125 10.90 5.69 14.69
C LEU A 125 11.66 5.40 13.40
N LYS A 126 11.59 4.18 12.92
CA LYS A 126 12.34 3.70 11.75
C LYS A 126 11.65 3.97 10.42
N ALA A 127 10.33 3.94 10.43
CA ALA A 127 9.56 4.33 9.26
C ALA A 127 8.23 4.96 9.68
N LEU A 128 7.76 5.93 8.90
CA LEU A 128 6.48 6.60 9.15
C LEU A 128 5.45 6.23 8.07
N GLY A 129 4.23 5.95 8.52
CA GLY A 129 3.11 5.69 7.62
C GLY A 129 2.79 6.94 6.81
N ASN A 130 2.98 6.87 5.50
CA ASN A 130 2.82 8.01 4.61
C ASN A 130 1.41 8.13 4.01
N CYS A 131 0.71 7.01 3.93
CA CYS A 131 -0.72 6.94 3.64
C CYS A 131 -1.32 5.76 4.39
N TYR A 132 -2.62 5.80 4.63
CA TYR A 132 -3.39 4.65 5.05
C TYR A 132 -4.46 4.36 4.00
N GLU A 133 -4.72 3.10 3.82
CA GLU A 133 -5.57 2.63 2.75
C GLU A 133 -6.66 1.73 3.32
N SER A 134 -7.71 1.56 2.56
CA SER A 134 -8.78 0.66 2.93
C SER A 134 -9.14 -0.21 1.74
N PHE A 135 -9.48 -1.47 1.99
CA PHE A 135 -10.07 -2.34 1.00
C PHE A 135 -11.40 -2.90 1.48
N GLY A 136 -12.20 -3.26 0.49
CA GLY A 136 -13.55 -3.75 0.67
C GLY A 136 -14.04 -4.41 -0.60
N ILE A 137 -15.33 -4.29 -0.86
CA ILE A 137 -15.95 -4.64 -2.14
C ILE A 137 -16.39 -3.35 -2.81
N ILE A 138 -15.81 -3.05 -3.96
CA ILE A 138 -16.23 -1.94 -4.84
C ILE A 138 -17.49 -2.40 -5.56
N VAL A 139 -18.51 -1.56 -5.56
CA VAL A 139 -19.84 -1.86 -6.13
C VAL A 139 -20.15 -0.92 -7.28
N ASN A 140 -20.55 -1.47 -8.42
CA ASN A 140 -21.21 -0.71 -9.47
C ASN A 140 -22.68 -0.56 -9.10
N THR A 141 -23.03 0.58 -8.51
CA THR A 141 -24.39 0.86 -7.99
C THR A 141 -25.43 0.90 -9.09
N LYS A 142 -25.05 1.24 -10.33
CA LYS A 142 -25.94 1.26 -11.48
C LYS A 142 -26.34 -0.16 -11.89
N LEU A 143 -25.36 -1.07 -12.03
CA LEU A 143 -25.64 -2.46 -12.36
C LEU A 143 -26.39 -3.17 -11.23
N LEU A 144 -26.06 -2.84 -9.96
CA LEU A 144 -26.80 -3.34 -8.81
C LEU A 144 -28.28 -2.95 -8.89
N ALA A 145 -28.59 -1.68 -9.24
CA ALA A 145 -29.96 -1.21 -9.43
C ALA A 145 -30.66 -1.84 -10.64
N GLU A 146 -29.93 -2.07 -11.75
CA GLU A 146 -30.43 -2.78 -12.91
C GLU A 146 -30.81 -4.25 -12.61
N ALA A 147 -30.06 -4.87 -11.67
CA ALA A 147 -30.39 -6.19 -11.15
C ALA A 147 -31.58 -6.18 -10.17
N GLY A 148 -32.06 -5.00 -9.74
CA GLY A 148 -33.21 -4.84 -8.86
C GLY A 148 -32.85 -4.70 -7.38
N TYR A 149 -31.59 -4.42 -7.06
CA TYR A 149 -31.07 -4.29 -5.70
C TYR A 149 -30.50 -2.89 -5.42
N SER A 150 -30.26 -2.63 -4.16
CA SER A 150 -29.58 -1.44 -3.63
C SER A 150 -28.54 -1.82 -2.57
N LEU A 151 -27.69 -0.88 -2.18
CA LEU A 151 -26.71 -1.09 -1.08
C LEU A 151 -27.41 -1.43 0.25
N ALA A 152 -28.64 -0.99 0.48
CA ALA A 152 -29.39 -1.28 1.67
C ALA A 152 -29.80 -2.76 1.80
N ASP A 153 -29.81 -3.50 0.69
CA ASP A 153 -30.12 -4.94 0.66
C ASP A 153 -28.89 -5.79 1.06
N ILE A 154 -27.69 -5.19 1.21
CA ILE A 154 -26.44 -5.87 1.49
C ILE A 154 -25.92 -5.39 2.85
N THR A 155 -26.16 -6.16 3.91
CA THR A 155 -25.82 -5.80 5.29
C THR A 155 -24.96 -6.81 6.04
N ASN A 156 -24.80 -8.02 5.48
CA ASN A 156 -24.01 -9.12 6.02
C ASN A 156 -23.73 -10.14 4.91
N PHE A 157 -22.99 -11.20 5.23
CA PHE A 157 -22.59 -12.24 4.27
C PHE A 157 -23.79 -12.93 3.62
N GLU A 158 -24.83 -13.30 4.37
CA GLU A 158 -25.99 -14.01 3.85
C GLU A 158 -26.76 -13.17 2.83
N THR A 159 -26.91 -11.87 3.08
CA THR A 159 -27.57 -10.96 2.14
C THR A 159 -26.72 -10.67 0.92
N LEU A 160 -25.39 -10.48 1.06
CA LEU A 160 -24.47 -10.36 -0.07
C LEU A 160 -24.50 -11.63 -0.95
N LYS A 161 -24.47 -12.79 -0.32
CA LYS A 161 -24.51 -14.08 -1.00
C LYS A 161 -25.81 -14.24 -1.81
N ALA A 162 -26.94 -13.97 -1.19
CA ALA A 162 -28.24 -14.06 -1.88
C ALA A 162 -28.32 -13.13 -3.11
N VAL A 163 -27.82 -11.89 -3.00
CA VAL A 163 -27.75 -10.94 -4.11
C VAL A 163 -26.79 -11.44 -5.20
N ALA A 164 -25.62 -11.92 -4.83
CA ALA A 164 -24.63 -12.42 -5.81
C ALA A 164 -25.10 -13.67 -6.54
N GLU A 165 -25.71 -14.64 -5.85
CA GLU A 165 -26.26 -15.86 -6.42
C GLU A 165 -27.41 -15.56 -7.40
N ASP A 166 -28.30 -14.62 -7.08
CA ASP A 166 -29.38 -14.22 -7.97
C ASP A 166 -28.86 -13.51 -9.22
N ILE A 167 -27.91 -12.58 -9.09
CA ILE A 167 -27.29 -11.89 -10.24
C ILE A 167 -26.60 -12.91 -11.14
N HIS A 168 -25.78 -13.82 -10.57
CA HIS A 168 -25.09 -14.86 -11.34
C HIS A 168 -26.07 -15.76 -12.08
N ALA A 169 -27.16 -16.20 -11.46
CA ALA A 169 -28.18 -17.04 -12.07
C ALA A 169 -28.86 -16.35 -13.26
N ARG A 170 -28.92 -15.02 -13.25
CA ARG A 170 -29.50 -14.18 -14.32
C ARG A 170 -28.46 -13.52 -15.21
N ALA A 171 -27.18 -13.87 -15.11
CA ALA A 171 -26.09 -13.19 -15.82
C ALA A 171 -26.30 -13.15 -17.35
N ALA A 172 -26.83 -14.22 -17.95
CA ALA A 172 -27.14 -14.25 -19.36
C ALA A 172 -28.28 -13.28 -19.78
N GLU A 173 -29.24 -13.02 -18.89
CA GLU A 173 -30.34 -12.06 -19.10
C GLU A 173 -29.84 -10.63 -18.88
N LEU A 174 -29.09 -10.40 -17.82
CA LEU A 174 -28.59 -9.09 -17.41
C LEU A 174 -27.43 -8.58 -18.30
N GLY A 175 -26.63 -9.48 -18.87
CA GLY A 175 -25.47 -9.15 -19.69
C GLY A 175 -24.23 -8.83 -18.85
N PHE A 176 -24.28 -9.05 -17.51
CA PHE A 176 -23.18 -8.92 -16.54
C PHE A 176 -23.32 -9.96 -15.43
N ASP A 177 -22.23 -10.22 -14.72
CA ASP A 177 -22.18 -11.19 -13.62
C ASP A 177 -22.09 -10.51 -12.26
N ALA A 178 -22.15 -11.27 -11.16
CA ALA A 178 -22.03 -10.71 -9.83
C ALA A 178 -20.61 -10.20 -9.57
N PHE A 179 -19.59 -11.04 -9.64
CA PHE A 179 -18.21 -10.64 -9.37
C PHE A 179 -17.36 -10.59 -10.65
N SER A 180 -16.40 -9.67 -10.68
CA SER A 180 -15.30 -9.73 -11.65
C SER A 180 -14.45 -10.98 -11.38
N ALA A 181 -13.81 -11.50 -12.42
CA ALA A 181 -12.98 -12.69 -12.30
C ALA A 181 -11.86 -12.50 -11.27
N ALA A 182 -11.62 -13.54 -10.47
CA ALA A 182 -10.49 -13.55 -9.54
C ALA A 182 -9.19 -13.80 -10.30
N GLY A 183 -8.25 -12.85 -10.27
CA GLY A 183 -6.90 -13.03 -10.80
C GLY A 183 -5.96 -13.54 -9.73
N LEU A 184 -5.27 -14.66 -10.01
CA LEU A 184 -4.25 -15.24 -9.11
C LEU A 184 -2.83 -15.19 -9.67
N ASP A 185 -2.59 -14.38 -10.69
CA ASP A 185 -1.23 -14.12 -11.14
C ASP A 185 -0.43 -13.29 -10.11
N GLY A 186 0.89 -13.16 -10.31
CA GLY A 186 1.76 -12.43 -9.38
C GLY A 186 1.42 -10.95 -9.21
N SER A 187 0.69 -10.34 -10.16
CA SER A 187 0.29 -8.93 -10.11
C SER A 187 -0.95 -8.68 -9.25
N SER A 188 -1.73 -9.71 -8.91
CA SER A 188 -3.04 -9.53 -8.28
C SER A 188 -3.40 -10.53 -7.18
N SER A 189 -2.69 -11.64 -7.05
CA SER A 189 -2.97 -12.69 -6.05
C SER A 189 -2.94 -12.20 -4.59
N TRP A 190 -2.22 -11.11 -4.31
CA TRP A 190 -2.17 -10.45 -3.01
C TRP A 190 -3.56 -9.99 -2.52
N ARG A 191 -4.50 -9.71 -3.42
CA ARG A 191 -5.88 -9.38 -3.05
C ARG A 191 -6.55 -10.52 -2.26
N PHE A 192 -6.23 -11.75 -2.58
CA PHE A 192 -6.82 -12.94 -1.96
C PHE A 192 -5.94 -13.48 -0.84
N SER A 193 -4.65 -13.62 -1.05
CA SER A 193 -3.70 -14.11 -0.05
C SER A 193 -3.27 -13.07 1.00
N GLY A 194 -3.66 -11.81 0.84
CA GLY A 194 -3.46 -10.72 1.80
C GLY A 194 -4.79 -10.18 2.31
N HIS A 195 -5.60 -9.58 1.42
CA HIS A 195 -6.84 -8.92 1.81
C HIS A 195 -7.86 -9.89 2.42
N LEU A 196 -8.16 -11.01 1.75
CA LEU A 196 -9.09 -11.98 2.31
C LEU A 196 -8.48 -12.74 3.49
N ALA A 197 -7.17 -12.98 3.48
CA ALA A 197 -6.45 -13.59 4.59
C ALA A 197 -6.50 -12.74 5.87
N THR A 198 -6.64 -11.43 5.76
CA THR A 198 -6.85 -10.55 6.93
C THR A 198 -8.06 -10.94 7.75
N LEU A 199 -9.15 -11.39 7.12
CA LEU A 199 -10.40 -11.70 7.83
C LEU A 199 -10.23 -12.81 8.87
N PRO A 200 -9.80 -14.04 8.52
CA PRO A 200 -9.60 -15.08 9.52
C PRO A 200 -8.57 -14.67 10.58
N LEU A 201 -7.46 -14.02 10.21
CA LEU A 201 -6.43 -13.59 11.16
C LEU A 201 -6.97 -12.53 12.15
N HIS A 202 -7.75 -11.55 11.66
CA HIS A 202 -8.37 -10.54 12.51
C HIS A 202 -9.35 -11.16 13.51
N TYR A 203 -10.27 -12.02 13.04
CA TYR A 203 -11.28 -12.66 13.89
C TYR A 203 -10.71 -13.76 14.79
N GLU A 204 -9.53 -14.28 14.49
CA GLU A 204 -8.72 -15.12 15.39
C GLU A 204 -7.99 -14.28 16.45
N GLY A 205 -7.87 -12.98 16.24
CA GLY A 205 -7.23 -12.04 17.18
C GLY A 205 -5.72 -11.91 17.01
N VAL A 206 -5.18 -12.20 15.83
CA VAL A 206 -3.75 -12.02 15.51
C VAL A 206 -3.42 -10.53 15.50
N LYS A 207 -2.49 -10.09 16.38
CA LYS A 207 -2.10 -8.69 16.58
C LYS A 207 -0.58 -8.49 16.63
N SER A 208 0.17 -9.53 16.37
CA SER A 208 1.64 -9.49 16.35
C SER A 208 2.16 -10.67 15.51
N ASN A 209 3.45 -10.66 15.20
CA ASN A 209 4.14 -11.76 14.57
C ASN A 209 4.26 -12.92 15.61
N VAL A 210 3.42 -13.94 15.48
CA VAL A 210 3.37 -15.10 16.36
C VAL A 210 3.87 -16.35 15.64
N ALA A 211 4.45 -17.29 16.40
CA ALA A 211 5.04 -18.50 15.83
C ALA A 211 4.00 -19.42 15.13
N THR A 212 2.77 -19.40 15.60
CA THR A 212 1.70 -20.25 15.07
C THR A 212 0.36 -19.53 15.12
N ILE A 213 -0.51 -19.85 14.19
CA ILE A 213 -1.92 -19.49 14.17
C ILE A 213 -2.76 -20.75 14.25
N THR A 214 -4.03 -20.66 14.66
CA THR A 214 -4.87 -21.85 14.85
C THR A 214 -5.64 -22.26 13.60
N GLY A 215 -5.97 -21.29 12.76
CA GLY A 215 -6.81 -21.49 11.58
C GLY A 215 -8.29 -21.76 11.89
N GLU A 216 -8.74 -21.59 13.15
CA GLU A 216 -10.14 -21.82 13.55
C GLU A 216 -11.16 -20.93 12.83
N LYS A 217 -10.69 -19.84 12.22
CA LYS A 217 -11.53 -18.89 11.49
C LYS A 217 -11.40 -18.99 9.95
N LEU A 218 -10.71 -20.01 9.44
CA LEU A 218 -10.49 -20.15 7.98
C LEU A 218 -11.77 -20.41 7.18
N ASP A 219 -12.85 -20.86 7.83
CA ASP A 219 -14.16 -20.93 7.17
C ASP A 219 -14.67 -19.55 6.71
N LEU A 220 -14.28 -18.44 7.38
CA LEU A 220 -14.60 -17.10 6.94
C LEU A 220 -13.92 -16.77 5.60
N PHE A 221 -12.68 -17.19 5.44
CA PHE A 221 -11.95 -17.05 4.18
C PHE A 221 -12.58 -17.91 3.07
N LYS A 222 -12.92 -19.16 3.40
CA LYS A 222 -13.60 -20.06 2.47
C LYS A 222 -14.92 -19.48 1.97
N ASN A 223 -15.73 -18.96 2.87
CA ASN A 223 -17.02 -18.35 2.52
C ASN A 223 -16.86 -17.28 1.43
N VAL A 224 -15.92 -16.35 1.61
CA VAL A 224 -15.71 -15.25 0.66
C VAL A 224 -15.07 -15.74 -0.63
N TRP A 225 -14.10 -16.68 -0.55
CA TRP A 225 -13.47 -17.24 -1.73
C TRP A 225 -14.47 -18.01 -2.60
N ASP A 226 -15.26 -18.90 -2.00
CA ASP A 226 -16.30 -19.65 -2.70
C ASP A 226 -17.36 -18.74 -3.31
N LEU A 227 -17.74 -17.67 -2.59
CA LEU A 227 -18.69 -16.69 -3.10
C LEU A 227 -18.19 -16.05 -4.40
N TYR A 228 -16.93 -15.63 -4.44
CA TYR A 228 -16.33 -14.99 -5.63
C TYR A 228 -16.19 -15.95 -6.79
N ILE A 229 -15.67 -17.15 -6.54
CA ILE A 229 -15.43 -18.13 -7.60
C ILE A 229 -16.73 -18.66 -8.18
N ASN A 230 -17.73 -18.91 -7.37
CA ASN A 230 -18.99 -19.53 -7.80
C ASN A 230 -19.97 -18.53 -8.41
N ASN A 231 -19.75 -17.21 -8.25
CA ASN A 231 -20.67 -16.17 -8.73
C ASN A 231 -19.95 -15.14 -9.63
N SER A 232 -19.06 -15.64 -10.48
CA SER A 232 -18.34 -14.85 -11.49
C SER A 232 -18.23 -15.66 -12.80
N ALA A 233 -17.90 -14.99 -13.89
CA ALA A 233 -17.55 -15.62 -15.16
C ALA A 233 -16.10 -16.16 -15.20
N ALA A 234 -15.47 -16.38 -14.03
CA ALA A 234 -14.10 -16.83 -13.95
C ALA A 234 -13.92 -18.26 -14.49
N ASP A 235 -12.90 -18.46 -15.30
CA ASP A 235 -12.43 -19.82 -15.63
C ASP A 235 -11.50 -20.29 -14.48
N VAL A 236 -12.04 -21.14 -13.61
CA VAL A 236 -11.35 -21.66 -12.44
C VAL A 236 -10.08 -22.46 -12.76
N THR A 237 -9.89 -22.88 -14.00
CA THR A 237 -8.69 -23.62 -14.44
C THR A 237 -7.57 -22.71 -14.90
N SER A 238 -7.84 -21.41 -15.12
CA SER A 238 -6.89 -20.41 -15.62
C SER A 238 -6.62 -19.27 -14.65
N LEU A 239 -7.08 -19.36 -13.39
CA LEU A 239 -6.93 -18.29 -12.40
C LEU A 239 -5.47 -17.83 -12.20
N SER A 240 -4.51 -18.73 -12.26
CA SER A 240 -3.07 -18.41 -12.10
C SER A 240 -2.48 -17.58 -13.24
N SER A 241 -3.18 -17.45 -14.36
CA SER A 241 -2.81 -16.58 -15.49
C SER A 241 -3.71 -15.35 -15.63
N SER A 242 -4.79 -15.25 -14.83
CA SER A 242 -5.70 -14.11 -14.84
C SER A 242 -5.11 -12.95 -14.02
N THR A 243 -5.07 -11.76 -14.64
CA THR A 243 -4.42 -10.57 -14.08
C THR A 243 -5.38 -9.67 -13.31
N GLY A 244 -4.81 -8.78 -12.49
CA GLY A 244 -5.56 -7.70 -11.84
C GLY A 244 -6.18 -6.72 -12.85
N ASP A 245 -5.47 -6.44 -13.95
CA ASP A 245 -5.96 -5.54 -14.99
C ASP A 245 -7.17 -6.11 -15.73
N GLU A 246 -7.20 -7.43 -15.98
CA GLU A 246 -8.39 -8.09 -16.54
C GLU A 246 -9.59 -7.97 -15.61
N SER A 247 -9.38 -8.16 -14.29
CA SER A 247 -10.45 -8.02 -13.29
C SER A 247 -10.97 -6.58 -13.21
N LYS A 248 -10.07 -5.59 -13.24
CA LYS A 248 -10.40 -4.16 -13.26
C LYS A 248 -11.19 -3.81 -14.54
N ALA A 249 -10.72 -4.27 -15.71
CA ALA A 249 -11.36 -4.01 -16.98
C ALA A 249 -12.77 -4.58 -17.02
N GLN A 250 -13.00 -5.81 -16.57
CA GLN A 250 -14.33 -6.41 -16.48
C GLN A 250 -15.30 -5.55 -15.66
N PHE A 251 -14.85 -5.05 -14.52
CA PHE A 251 -15.66 -4.17 -13.66
C PHE A 251 -15.93 -2.82 -14.34
N ALA A 252 -14.91 -2.16 -14.86
CA ALA A 252 -15.02 -0.84 -15.48
C ALA A 252 -15.87 -0.87 -16.78
N GLU A 253 -15.83 -1.98 -17.53
CA GLU A 253 -16.64 -2.21 -18.72
C GLU A 253 -18.11 -2.57 -18.40
N GLY A 254 -18.49 -2.63 -17.14
CA GLY A 254 -19.84 -2.99 -16.72
C GLY A 254 -20.17 -4.46 -16.93
N LYS A 255 -19.20 -5.36 -16.76
CA LYS A 255 -19.39 -6.81 -16.84
C LYS A 255 -19.57 -7.49 -15.49
N ALA A 256 -19.38 -6.74 -14.39
CA ALA A 256 -19.54 -7.23 -13.02
C ALA A 256 -20.10 -6.13 -12.11
N VAL A 257 -20.91 -6.54 -11.13
CA VAL A 257 -21.46 -5.65 -10.09
C VAL A 257 -20.45 -5.39 -9.00
N PHE A 258 -19.68 -6.41 -8.61
CA PHE A 258 -18.77 -6.39 -7.45
C PHE A 258 -17.33 -6.62 -7.88
N TYR A 259 -16.42 -5.82 -7.29
CA TYR A 259 -14.98 -5.92 -7.49
C TYR A 259 -14.26 -5.78 -6.13
N GLN A 260 -13.65 -6.85 -5.65
CA GLN A 260 -12.89 -6.78 -4.41
C GLN A 260 -11.54 -6.11 -4.68
N ASN A 261 -11.38 -4.92 -4.17
CA ASN A 261 -10.12 -4.18 -4.20
C ASN A 261 -10.15 -3.02 -3.20
N GLY A 262 -9.24 -2.05 -3.32
CA GLY A 262 -9.06 -0.98 -2.35
C GLY A 262 -9.26 0.42 -2.90
N THR A 263 -9.07 1.37 -1.99
CA THR A 263 -9.23 2.82 -2.24
C THR A 263 -8.32 3.34 -3.36
N TRP A 264 -7.20 2.68 -3.62
CA TRP A 264 -6.25 2.99 -4.71
C TRP A 264 -6.81 2.77 -6.12
N GLU A 265 -7.85 1.95 -6.27
CA GLU A 265 -8.48 1.73 -7.59
C GLU A 265 -9.31 2.91 -8.07
N TYR A 266 -9.69 3.84 -7.18
CA TYR A 266 -10.61 4.92 -7.50
C TYR A 266 -10.15 5.77 -8.69
N ALA A 267 -8.91 6.24 -8.70
CA ALA A 267 -8.39 7.07 -9.77
C ALA A 267 -8.45 6.35 -11.13
N GLY A 268 -8.00 5.08 -11.19
CA GLY A 268 -8.03 4.28 -12.40
C GLY A 268 -9.44 3.97 -12.90
N LEU A 269 -10.43 3.80 -12.01
CA LEU A 269 -11.83 3.60 -12.40
C LEU A 269 -12.43 4.89 -12.95
N ILE A 270 -12.12 6.07 -12.40
CA ILE A 270 -12.53 7.36 -12.95
C ILE A 270 -11.90 7.60 -14.33
N GLU A 271 -10.62 7.28 -14.51
CA GLU A 271 -9.96 7.36 -15.82
C GLU A 271 -10.56 6.40 -16.85
N ALA A 272 -11.04 5.24 -16.42
CA ALA A 272 -11.78 4.30 -17.26
C ALA A 272 -13.21 4.77 -17.59
N GLY A 273 -13.62 5.97 -17.13
CA GLY A 273 -14.90 6.61 -17.46
C GLY A 273 -16.03 6.32 -16.47
N MET A 274 -15.76 5.69 -15.33
CA MET A 274 -16.75 5.57 -14.25
C MET A 274 -16.93 6.90 -13.54
N THR A 275 -18.04 7.08 -12.85
CA THR A 275 -18.39 8.31 -12.13
C THR A 275 -18.80 7.99 -10.68
N ASP A 276 -18.72 8.96 -9.80
CA ASP A 276 -19.01 8.79 -8.37
C ASP A 276 -20.39 8.20 -8.07
N ASP A 277 -21.39 8.53 -8.88
CA ASP A 277 -22.74 8.01 -8.75
C ASP A 277 -22.89 6.54 -9.18
N MET A 278 -21.90 6.02 -9.91
CA MET A 278 -21.82 4.59 -10.29
C MET A 278 -21.04 3.77 -9.25
N LEU A 279 -20.35 4.39 -8.33
CA LEU A 279 -19.38 3.74 -7.45
C LEU A 279 -19.79 3.83 -5.96
N ALA A 280 -19.56 2.75 -5.23
CA ALA A 280 -19.56 2.72 -3.77
C ALA A 280 -18.57 1.68 -3.28
N MET A 281 -18.16 1.75 -2.02
CA MET A 281 -17.37 0.72 -1.36
C MET A 281 -18.10 0.23 -0.12
N ILE A 282 -18.20 -1.09 0.06
CA ILE A 282 -18.82 -1.74 1.22
C ILE A 282 -17.80 -2.66 1.91
N PRO A 283 -18.03 -3.03 3.20
CA PRO A 283 -17.19 -4.00 3.90
C PRO A 283 -17.16 -5.36 3.18
N ILE A 284 -16.11 -6.14 3.43
CA ILE A 284 -16.08 -7.55 3.06
C ILE A 284 -16.84 -8.33 4.15
N TYR A 285 -18.04 -8.72 3.84
CA TYR A 285 -18.82 -9.60 4.70
C TYR A 285 -18.40 -11.05 4.49
N CYS A 286 -18.13 -11.79 5.57
CA CYS A 286 -17.53 -13.13 5.53
C CYS A 286 -18.30 -14.18 6.37
N GLY A 287 -19.35 -13.76 7.08
CA GLY A 287 -20.12 -14.63 7.98
C GLY A 287 -19.61 -14.60 9.42
N ALA A 288 -18.78 -13.62 9.77
CA ALA A 288 -18.33 -13.44 11.15
C ALA A 288 -19.44 -12.87 12.03
N GLU A 289 -19.48 -13.30 13.29
CA GLU A 289 -20.42 -12.74 14.28
C GLU A 289 -20.15 -11.23 14.47
N GLY A 290 -21.18 -10.41 14.34
CA GLY A 290 -21.09 -8.96 14.52
C GLY A 290 -20.56 -8.19 13.29
N GLU A 291 -20.38 -8.86 12.14
CA GLU A 291 -19.85 -8.26 10.92
C GLU A 291 -20.68 -7.09 10.37
N GLU A 292 -21.95 -7.00 10.74
CA GLU A 292 -22.82 -5.86 10.43
C GLU A 292 -22.29 -4.53 10.98
N ASN A 293 -21.46 -4.59 12.04
CA ASN A 293 -20.78 -3.45 12.63
C ASN A 293 -19.38 -3.20 12.04
N ALA A 294 -18.94 -4.00 11.10
CA ALA A 294 -17.65 -3.82 10.43
C ALA A 294 -17.70 -2.65 9.44
N ALA A 295 -16.64 -1.86 9.40
CA ALA A 295 -16.29 -0.94 8.34
C ALA A 295 -15.30 -1.62 7.38
N LEU A 296 -14.61 -0.82 6.55
CA LEU A 296 -13.59 -1.33 5.62
C LEU A 296 -12.38 -1.91 6.38
N CYS A 297 -11.65 -2.80 5.70
CA CYS A 297 -10.35 -3.27 6.17
C CYS A 297 -9.31 -2.16 5.95
N SER A 298 -8.74 -1.61 7.01
CA SER A 298 -7.85 -0.43 6.93
C SER A 298 -6.49 -0.68 7.55
N GLY A 299 -5.45 -0.12 6.92
CA GLY A 299 -4.07 -0.25 7.36
C GLY A 299 -3.10 0.48 6.45
N THR A 300 -1.82 0.16 6.58
CA THR A 300 -0.75 0.68 5.71
C THR A 300 0.27 -0.42 5.41
N GLU A 301 0.88 -0.35 4.24
CA GLU A 301 2.05 -1.15 3.83
C GLU A 301 3.17 -0.27 3.28
N ASN A 302 3.07 1.04 3.44
CA ASN A 302 3.94 1.98 2.74
C ASN A 302 4.54 2.99 3.71
N CYS A 303 5.35 2.50 4.65
CA CYS A 303 6.01 3.37 5.59
C CYS A 303 7.31 3.92 4.99
N TRP A 304 7.46 5.24 4.93
CA TRP A 304 8.69 5.87 4.49
C TRP A 304 9.82 5.69 5.48
N ALA A 305 10.94 5.17 5.01
CA ALA A 305 12.21 5.17 5.70
C ALA A 305 13.23 6.04 4.95
N VAL A 306 14.14 6.67 5.69
CA VAL A 306 15.29 7.38 5.13
C VAL A 306 16.54 6.57 5.44
N ASN A 307 17.40 6.37 4.43
CA ASN A 307 18.56 5.50 4.56
C ASN A 307 19.63 6.11 5.48
N ALA A 308 19.89 5.46 6.61
CA ALA A 308 20.91 5.85 7.58
C ALA A 308 22.34 5.81 7.03
N LYS A 309 22.60 4.99 5.99
CA LYS A 309 23.90 4.84 5.33
C LYS A 309 24.17 5.95 4.30
N ALA A 310 23.15 6.68 3.84
CA ALA A 310 23.32 7.83 2.96
C ALA A 310 24.12 8.97 3.63
N SER A 311 24.69 9.85 2.82
CA SER A 311 25.43 11.03 3.34
C SER A 311 24.50 11.93 4.19
N GLU A 312 25.07 12.73 5.08
CA GLU A 312 24.29 13.69 5.87
C GLU A 312 23.52 14.67 4.98
N ALA A 313 24.13 15.11 3.88
CA ALA A 313 23.50 15.99 2.90
C ALA A 313 22.32 15.31 2.18
N ASP A 314 22.45 14.05 1.80
CA ASP A 314 21.39 13.30 1.12
C ASP A 314 20.24 12.97 2.08
N ARG A 315 20.54 12.60 3.35
CA ARG A 315 19.50 12.39 4.37
C ARG A 315 18.70 13.66 4.62
N LYS A 316 19.41 14.81 4.74
CA LYS A 316 18.75 16.12 4.90
C LYS A 316 17.88 16.44 3.68
N ALA A 317 18.41 16.29 2.46
CA ALA A 317 17.67 16.51 1.22
C ALA A 317 16.43 15.62 1.12
N SER A 318 16.53 14.36 1.55
CA SER A 318 15.42 13.41 1.60
C SER A 318 14.32 13.86 2.57
N ILE A 319 14.68 14.27 3.79
CA ILE A 319 13.71 14.78 4.76
C ILE A 319 13.05 16.07 4.23
N ASP A 320 13.82 17.01 3.67
CA ASP A 320 13.30 18.26 3.12
C ASP A 320 12.32 18.00 1.96
N PHE A 321 12.62 17.02 1.09
CA PHE A 321 11.73 16.60 0.03
C PHE A 321 10.41 16.00 0.56
N LEU A 322 10.48 15.10 1.54
CA LEU A 322 9.29 14.51 2.16
C LEU A 322 8.43 15.59 2.86
N VAL A 323 9.05 16.52 3.59
CA VAL A 323 8.34 17.65 4.20
C VAL A 323 7.65 18.48 3.13
N TRP A 324 8.34 18.80 2.04
CA TRP A 324 7.74 19.57 0.94
C TRP A 324 6.55 18.83 0.31
N LEU A 325 6.65 17.52 0.09
CA LEU A 325 5.54 16.70 -0.46
C LEU A 325 4.25 16.85 0.35
N VAL A 326 4.37 16.93 1.68
CA VAL A 326 3.20 16.91 2.58
C VAL A 326 2.79 18.30 3.08
N SER A 327 3.61 19.34 2.90
CA SER A 327 3.37 20.67 3.43
C SER A 327 3.17 21.76 2.36
N ASP A 328 3.75 21.62 1.15
CA ASP A 328 3.47 22.52 0.03
C ASP A 328 2.03 22.28 -0.46
N PRO A 329 1.17 23.30 -0.54
CA PRO A 329 -0.25 23.10 -0.84
C PRO A 329 -0.52 22.41 -2.18
N ASP A 330 0.28 22.71 -3.22
CA ASP A 330 0.10 22.10 -4.54
C ASP A 330 0.59 20.66 -4.54
N ALA A 331 1.74 20.39 -3.91
CA ALA A 331 2.28 19.03 -3.80
C ALA A 331 1.38 18.14 -2.95
N SER A 332 0.94 18.63 -1.79
CA SER A 332 0.05 17.89 -0.89
C SER A 332 -1.31 17.59 -1.55
N ALA A 333 -1.83 18.52 -2.36
CA ALA A 333 -3.07 18.27 -3.10
C ALA A 333 -2.94 17.13 -4.11
N VAL A 334 -1.82 17.08 -4.86
CA VAL A 334 -1.52 15.95 -5.76
C VAL A 334 -1.35 14.67 -4.96
N TYR A 335 -0.58 14.72 -3.87
CA TYR A 335 -0.30 13.57 -3.01
C TYR A 335 -1.59 12.93 -2.46
N VAL A 336 -2.51 13.75 -1.93
CA VAL A 336 -3.82 13.27 -1.42
C VAL A 336 -4.73 12.77 -2.54
N LYS A 337 -4.71 13.43 -3.70
CA LYS A 337 -5.52 13.00 -4.85
C LYS A 337 -5.18 11.56 -5.25
N GLU A 338 -3.90 11.23 -5.32
CA GLU A 338 -3.42 9.92 -5.78
C GLU A 338 -3.48 8.84 -4.67
N LEU A 339 -3.13 9.20 -3.43
CA LEU A 339 -3.03 8.24 -2.32
C LEU A 339 -4.29 8.16 -1.44
N GLY A 340 -5.19 9.12 -1.56
CA GLY A 340 -6.50 9.13 -0.88
C GLY A 340 -6.43 9.62 0.55
N ALA A 341 -5.92 8.84 1.49
CA ALA A 341 -5.87 9.19 2.91
C ALA A 341 -4.42 9.24 3.41
N VAL A 342 -4.04 10.37 4.01
CA VAL A 342 -2.68 10.60 4.49
C VAL A 342 -2.68 11.23 5.89
N PRO A 343 -1.74 10.84 6.77
CA PRO A 343 -1.72 11.28 8.17
C PRO A 343 -0.92 12.59 8.39
N PHE A 344 -1.11 13.61 7.55
CA PHE A 344 -0.33 14.86 7.62
C PHE A 344 -1.19 16.09 7.87
N LYS A 345 -0.64 17.08 8.59
CA LYS A 345 -1.34 18.29 9.07
C LYS A 345 -1.92 19.17 7.96
N ASN A 346 -1.23 19.25 6.83
CA ASN A 346 -1.61 20.13 5.71
C ASN A 346 -2.36 19.38 4.59
N ALA A 347 -2.73 18.11 4.83
CA ALA A 347 -3.46 17.32 3.85
C ALA A 347 -4.85 17.91 3.61
N PRO A 348 -5.23 18.21 2.35
CA PRO A 348 -6.60 18.58 2.02
C PRO A 348 -7.54 17.39 2.26
N ALA A 349 -8.85 17.65 2.31
CA ALA A 349 -9.84 16.59 2.35
C ALA A 349 -9.76 15.74 1.08
N SER A 350 -9.81 14.41 1.24
CA SER A 350 -9.78 13.50 0.11
C SER A 350 -11.02 13.66 -0.78
N THR A 351 -10.81 13.68 -2.08
CA THR A 351 -11.88 13.60 -3.10
C THR A 351 -12.20 12.16 -3.48
N ASN A 352 -11.42 11.19 -3.00
CA ASN A 352 -11.64 9.78 -3.26
C ASN A 352 -12.92 9.31 -2.56
N LYS A 353 -13.90 8.90 -3.38
CA LYS A 353 -15.21 8.46 -2.88
C LYS A 353 -15.11 7.25 -1.94
N PHE A 354 -14.20 6.30 -2.22
CA PHE A 354 -14.05 5.10 -1.38
C PHE A 354 -13.51 5.44 0.00
N VAL A 355 -12.59 6.41 0.09
CA VAL A 355 -12.12 6.97 1.37
C VAL A 355 -13.29 7.62 2.12
N ASN A 356 -14.12 8.37 1.42
CA ASN A 356 -15.28 9.03 2.01
C ASN A 356 -16.36 8.04 2.47
N ASP A 357 -16.57 6.93 1.73
CA ASP A 357 -17.46 5.85 2.14
C ASP A 357 -16.98 5.19 3.44
N GLY A 358 -15.67 4.90 3.55
CA GLY A 358 -15.05 4.38 4.77
C GLY A 358 -15.21 5.34 5.95
N ASN A 359 -14.94 6.63 5.75
CA ASN A 359 -15.10 7.66 6.77
C ASN A 359 -16.56 7.79 7.23
N ALA A 360 -17.53 7.66 6.33
CA ALA A 360 -18.95 7.67 6.67
C ALA A 360 -19.35 6.46 7.53
N MET A 361 -18.78 5.27 7.27
CA MET A 361 -19.01 4.09 8.11
C MET A 361 -18.47 4.29 9.53
N LEU A 362 -17.25 4.84 9.66
CA LEU A 362 -16.66 5.16 10.97
C LEU A 362 -17.48 6.20 11.73
N ALA A 363 -17.95 7.23 11.04
CA ALA A 363 -18.83 8.26 11.63
C ALA A 363 -20.18 7.69 12.07
N ALA A 364 -20.66 6.61 11.43
CA ALA A 364 -21.85 5.87 11.83
C ALA A 364 -21.60 4.88 13.00
N GLY A 365 -20.38 4.84 13.55
CA GLY A 365 -20.01 4.00 14.70
C GLY A 365 -19.56 2.59 14.33
N LYS A 366 -19.35 2.29 13.06
CA LYS A 366 -18.76 1.01 12.63
C LYS A 366 -17.25 0.97 12.94
N THR A 367 -16.68 -0.23 13.01
CA THR A 367 -15.27 -0.46 13.38
C THR A 367 -14.48 -1.01 12.20
N SER A 368 -13.35 -0.39 11.89
CA SER A 368 -12.41 -0.91 10.88
C SER A 368 -11.84 -2.27 11.27
N ILE A 369 -11.67 -3.13 10.29
CA ILE A 369 -10.90 -4.36 10.40
C ILE A 369 -9.43 -4.01 10.11
N SER A 370 -8.54 -4.26 11.07
CA SER A 370 -7.10 -4.01 10.87
C SER A 370 -6.47 -5.04 9.94
N TRP A 371 -5.45 -4.62 9.22
CA TRP A 371 -4.69 -5.47 8.30
C TRP A 371 -3.84 -6.50 9.05
N ALA A 372 -4.47 -7.55 9.56
CA ALA A 372 -3.79 -8.58 10.35
C ALA A 372 -2.75 -9.38 9.54
N PHE A 373 -2.85 -9.39 8.20
CA PHE A 373 -1.83 -10.00 7.35
C PHE A 373 -0.45 -9.32 7.44
N ASN A 374 -0.38 -8.07 7.94
CA ASN A 374 0.87 -7.37 8.20
C ASN A 374 1.75 -8.05 9.28
N TYR A 375 1.19 -8.99 10.03
CA TYR A 375 1.92 -9.79 11.02
C TYR A 375 2.42 -11.11 10.44
N THR A 376 2.18 -11.40 9.17
CA THR A 376 2.59 -12.64 8.51
C THR A 376 4.12 -12.69 8.37
N PRO A 377 4.77 -13.73 8.89
CA PRO A 377 6.20 -13.91 8.69
C PRO A 377 6.49 -14.21 7.21
N ASN A 378 7.57 -13.61 6.65
CA ASN A 378 7.99 -13.81 5.26
C ASN A 378 6.79 -13.83 4.29
N VAL A 379 6.02 -12.74 4.31
CA VAL A 379 4.68 -12.66 3.74
C VAL A 379 4.59 -13.10 2.27
N ASP A 380 5.60 -12.80 1.47
CA ASP A 380 5.57 -13.12 0.03
C ASP A 380 5.72 -14.62 -0.23
N ALA A 381 6.59 -15.32 0.51
CA ALA A 381 6.75 -16.76 0.41
C ALA A 381 5.49 -17.49 0.92
N TRP A 382 4.93 -17.05 2.05
CA TRP A 382 3.68 -17.59 2.56
C TRP A 382 2.51 -17.39 1.59
N ARG A 383 2.36 -16.18 1.03
CA ARG A 383 1.35 -15.87 0.00
C ARG A 383 1.42 -16.81 -1.19
N ALA A 384 2.64 -17.06 -1.72
CA ALA A 384 2.84 -17.93 -2.87
C ALA A 384 2.33 -19.35 -2.62
N THR A 385 2.54 -19.88 -1.41
CA THR A 385 2.05 -21.19 -0.99
C THR A 385 0.53 -21.23 -0.91
N VAL A 386 -0.09 -20.21 -0.28
CA VAL A 386 -1.56 -20.10 -0.17
C VAL A 386 -2.21 -19.95 -1.54
N VAL A 387 -1.65 -19.13 -2.43
CA VAL A 387 -2.16 -18.95 -3.81
C VAL A 387 -2.15 -20.25 -4.60
N THR A 388 -1.07 -21.01 -4.48
CA THR A 388 -0.95 -22.34 -5.13
C THR A 388 -2.05 -23.29 -4.65
N ALA A 389 -2.30 -23.32 -3.35
CA ALA A 389 -3.35 -24.15 -2.76
C ALA A 389 -4.77 -23.68 -3.18
N LEU A 390 -5.02 -22.37 -3.21
CA LEU A 390 -6.30 -21.79 -3.67
C LEU A 390 -6.58 -22.15 -5.15
N ALA A 391 -5.58 -22.04 -6.01
CA ALA A 391 -5.71 -22.40 -7.42
C ALA A 391 -6.06 -23.88 -7.59
N ALA A 392 -5.38 -24.76 -6.84
CA ALA A 392 -5.63 -26.21 -6.86
C ALA A 392 -7.04 -26.55 -6.32
N TYR A 393 -7.46 -25.88 -5.24
CA TYR A 393 -8.80 -26.00 -4.68
C TYR A 393 -9.89 -25.58 -5.68
N SER A 394 -9.75 -24.44 -6.30
CA SER A 394 -10.70 -23.91 -7.29
C SER A 394 -10.81 -24.79 -8.53
N ALA A 395 -9.69 -25.37 -8.97
CA ALA A 395 -9.65 -26.32 -10.10
C ALA A 395 -10.18 -27.72 -9.73
N GLY A 396 -10.56 -27.98 -8.47
CA GLY A 396 -11.03 -29.29 -8.01
C GLY A 396 -9.93 -30.36 -7.95
N THR A 397 -8.64 -29.97 -7.97
CA THR A 397 -7.49 -30.88 -7.88
C THR A 397 -6.96 -31.06 -6.45
N ALA A 398 -7.41 -30.22 -5.52
CA ALA A 398 -7.18 -30.32 -4.09
C ALA A 398 -8.46 -30.00 -3.30
N ASP A 399 -8.53 -30.41 -2.04
CA ASP A 399 -9.60 -30.05 -1.13
C ASP A 399 -9.26 -28.79 -0.30
N TRP A 400 -10.23 -28.30 0.50
CA TRP A 400 -10.02 -27.16 1.37
C TRP A 400 -8.97 -27.41 2.46
N ALA A 401 -8.78 -28.66 2.88
CA ALA A 401 -7.75 -29.01 3.86
C ALA A 401 -6.34 -28.66 3.37
N THR A 402 -6.08 -28.75 2.06
CA THR A 402 -4.82 -28.31 1.45
C THR A 402 -4.61 -26.79 1.61
N VAL A 403 -5.68 -26.00 1.52
CA VAL A 403 -5.59 -24.55 1.76
C VAL A 403 -5.33 -24.25 3.23
N VAL A 404 -5.99 -24.99 4.15
CA VAL A 404 -5.77 -24.88 5.60
C VAL A 404 -4.32 -25.21 5.95
N GLU A 405 -3.76 -26.30 5.41
CA GLU A 405 -2.35 -26.66 5.60
C GLU A 405 -1.41 -25.59 5.09
N ALA A 406 -1.60 -25.11 3.87
CA ALA A 406 -0.80 -24.04 3.30
C ALA A 406 -0.85 -22.75 4.14
N PHE A 407 -2.00 -22.43 4.73
CA PHE A 407 -2.21 -21.24 5.54
C PHE A 407 -1.56 -21.40 6.92
N VAL A 408 -1.83 -22.48 7.65
CA VAL A 408 -1.44 -22.68 9.05
C VAL A 408 -0.02 -23.21 9.17
N ASP A 409 0.29 -24.30 8.49
CA ASP A 409 1.62 -24.92 8.56
C ASP A 409 2.63 -24.08 7.78
N GLY A 410 2.19 -23.42 6.67
CA GLY A 410 2.98 -22.44 5.95
C GLY A 410 3.37 -21.24 6.83
N TRP A 411 2.45 -20.71 7.64
CA TRP A 411 2.76 -19.67 8.61
C TRP A 411 3.85 -20.07 9.60
N ALA A 412 3.69 -21.25 10.24
CA ALA A 412 4.64 -21.76 11.22
C ALA A 412 6.03 -22.03 10.58
N TYR A 413 6.05 -22.53 9.35
CA TYR A 413 7.27 -22.74 8.58
C TYR A 413 7.99 -21.40 8.31
N GLU A 414 7.31 -20.41 7.75
CA GLU A 414 7.92 -19.11 7.42
C GLU A 414 8.36 -18.37 8.69
N TYR A 415 7.62 -18.50 9.80
CA TYR A 415 8.07 -17.98 11.09
C TYR A 415 9.41 -18.59 11.50
N SER A 416 9.57 -19.91 11.34
CA SER A 416 10.84 -20.59 11.67
C SER A 416 12.00 -20.20 10.74
N VAL A 417 11.71 -19.84 9.50
CA VAL A 417 12.72 -19.36 8.53
C VAL A 417 13.27 -18.00 8.96
N VAL A 418 12.40 -17.10 9.44
CA VAL A 418 12.79 -15.73 9.81
C VAL A 418 13.39 -15.67 11.22
N ASN A 419 12.92 -16.49 12.15
CA ASN A 419 13.26 -16.40 13.58
C ASN A 419 14.11 -17.59 14.11
N GLY A 420 14.37 -18.60 13.30
CA GLY A 420 15.16 -19.79 13.66
C GLY A 420 16.58 -19.61 13.40
#